data_14f8e4e213c1cdaad5c198e50fd2472c
#
_entry.id   14f8e4e213c1cdaad5c198e50fd2472c
#
_cell.length_a   1.000
_cell.length_b   1.000
_cell.length_c   1.000
_cell.angle_alpha   90.00
_cell.angle_beta   90.00
_cell.angle_gamma   90.00
#
_symmetry.space_group_name_H-M   'P 1'
#
loop_
_entity.id
_entity.type
_entity.pdbx_description
1 polymer ?
#
loop_
_entity_poly.entity_id
_entity_poly.type
_entity_poly.pdbx_seq_one_letter_code
_entity_poly.pdbx_strand_id
1 'polypeptide(L)'
;KALEEWKTFVEERECCLLKAPLSGSGKGLNWCKGIFTPFISGWCTRVAASQGGIIAEPIYNKVEDFAMEFYSDGTGEVTFMGYSLFHTGKSGMYEGNRLLSNEAIWKQLSQYVPSKVLTDLENCLKYRLSALVGTVYKGYLGVDMMICRFPENEKPVFRIHPCVEINLRMNMGVVARFLYDRYVRSGSTGRFVIDYHPSEGEALQEHERMSATYPLEIREGRVYSGYLPLVPVHRRSCYRAWIWVTPDNI
;
A
#
# COMPACT_ATOMS: atom_id res chain seq x y z
N LYS A 1 -23.95 -22.68 -7.95
CA LYS A 1 -22.61 -23.30 -8.06
C LYS A 1 -21.56 -22.39 -7.40
N ALA A 2 -21.35 -21.16 -7.86
CA ALA A 2 -20.37 -20.24 -7.30
C ALA A 2 -20.58 -19.95 -5.78
N LEU A 3 -21.84 -19.79 -5.34
CA LEU A 3 -22.14 -19.54 -3.94
C LEU A 3 -21.72 -20.70 -3.02
N GLU A 4 -21.90 -21.94 -3.46
CA GLU A 4 -21.45 -23.13 -2.73
C GLU A 4 -19.93 -23.23 -2.69
N GLU A 5 -19.24 -22.85 -3.76
CA GLU A 5 -17.78 -22.82 -3.80
C GLU A 5 -17.21 -21.81 -2.80
N TRP A 6 -17.80 -20.59 -2.70
CA TRP A 6 -17.40 -19.60 -1.69
C TRP A 6 -17.70 -20.06 -0.27
N LYS A 7 -18.86 -20.69 -0.05
CA LYS A 7 -19.23 -21.27 1.24
C LYS A 7 -18.21 -22.32 1.67
N THR A 8 -17.94 -23.31 0.81
CA THR A 8 -16.93 -24.34 1.05
C THR A 8 -15.55 -23.72 1.35
N PHE A 9 -15.12 -22.73 0.57
CA PHE A 9 -13.85 -22.05 0.80
C PHE A 9 -13.78 -21.41 2.19
N VAL A 10 -14.86 -20.78 2.66
CA VAL A 10 -14.92 -20.13 3.99
C VAL A 10 -14.96 -21.19 5.10
N GLU A 11 -15.78 -22.21 4.97
CA GLU A 11 -16.03 -23.19 6.03
C GLU A 11 -14.88 -24.20 6.21
N GLU A 12 -14.07 -24.43 5.18
CA GLU A 12 -12.86 -25.26 5.26
C GLU A 12 -11.64 -24.54 5.89
N ARG A 13 -11.76 -23.26 6.24
CA ARG A 13 -10.65 -22.43 6.77
C ARG A 13 -11.04 -21.76 8.07
N GLU A 14 -10.11 -21.75 9.03
CA GLU A 14 -10.28 -21.01 10.28
C GLU A 14 -10.53 -19.52 10.03
N CYS A 15 -9.76 -18.94 9.11
CA CYS A 15 -9.89 -17.55 8.70
C CYS A 15 -9.62 -17.40 7.20
N CYS A 16 -10.40 -16.55 6.52
CA CYS A 16 -10.17 -16.17 5.13
C CYS A 16 -10.69 -14.76 4.84
N LEU A 17 -10.30 -14.22 3.68
CA LEU A 17 -10.69 -12.90 3.20
C LEU A 17 -11.44 -13.05 1.88
N LEU A 18 -12.64 -12.47 1.81
CA LEU A 18 -13.38 -12.28 0.56
C LEU A 18 -13.26 -10.84 0.12
N LYS A 19 -12.94 -10.61 -1.17
CA LYS A 19 -12.73 -9.29 -1.76
C LYS A 19 -13.67 -9.05 -2.93
N ALA A 20 -14.19 -7.85 -3.05
CA ALA A 20 -14.81 -7.37 -4.27
C ALA A 20 -13.69 -7.06 -5.30
N PRO A 21 -13.75 -7.58 -6.54
CA PRO A 21 -12.67 -7.42 -7.53
C PRO A 21 -12.34 -5.97 -7.86
N LEU A 22 -13.36 -5.11 -7.91
CA LEU A 22 -13.22 -3.68 -8.23
C LEU A 22 -13.55 -2.86 -6.99
N SER A 23 -12.57 -2.67 -6.12
CA SER A 23 -12.70 -1.87 -4.90
C SER A 23 -11.37 -1.17 -4.63
N GLY A 24 -11.33 -0.26 -3.67
CA GLY A 24 -10.12 0.45 -3.29
C GLY A 24 -10.15 0.92 -1.85
N SER A 25 -8.99 1.27 -1.33
CA SER A 25 -8.81 1.84 0.02
C SER A 25 -9.38 0.99 1.15
N GLY A 26 -9.23 -0.35 1.04
CA GLY A 26 -9.74 -1.28 2.07
C GLY A 26 -11.26 -1.47 2.09
N LYS A 27 -12.00 -0.88 1.14
CA LYS A 27 -13.44 -1.12 0.98
C LYS A 27 -13.66 -2.45 0.24
N GLY A 28 -14.84 -3.06 0.45
CA GLY A 28 -15.16 -4.32 -0.23
C GLY A 28 -14.40 -5.54 0.27
N LEU A 29 -13.91 -5.51 1.50
CA LEU A 29 -13.28 -6.62 2.20
C LEU A 29 -14.25 -7.23 3.22
N ASN A 30 -14.36 -8.57 3.25
CA ASN A 30 -15.05 -9.32 4.28
C ASN A 30 -14.11 -10.34 4.91
N TRP A 31 -13.80 -10.13 6.18
CA TRP A 31 -13.01 -11.03 7.01
C TRP A 31 -13.91 -12.14 7.58
N CYS A 32 -13.69 -13.37 7.15
CA CYS A 32 -14.49 -14.53 7.54
C CYS A 32 -13.73 -15.38 8.55
N LYS A 33 -14.46 -15.91 9.55
CA LYS A 33 -13.93 -16.79 10.62
C LYS A 33 -14.60 -18.17 10.55
N GLY A 34 -14.40 -18.90 9.46
CA GLY A 34 -14.89 -20.26 9.28
C GLY A 34 -16.43 -20.41 9.19
N ILE A 35 -17.18 -19.32 9.18
CA ILE A 35 -18.65 -19.37 9.15
C ILE A 35 -19.15 -18.54 7.97
N PHE A 36 -19.90 -19.18 7.05
CA PHE A 36 -20.54 -18.51 5.92
C PHE A 36 -21.94 -18.04 6.31
N THR A 37 -22.03 -16.84 6.89
CA THR A 37 -23.28 -16.27 7.40
C THR A 37 -24.23 -15.82 6.27
N PRO A 38 -25.56 -15.66 6.55
CA PRO A 38 -26.50 -15.04 5.59
C PRO A 38 -26.06 -13.64 5.10
N PHE A 39 -25.41 -12.86 5.97
CA PHE A 39 -24.84 -11.56 5.60
C PHE A 39 -23.74 -11.70 4.53
N ILE A 40 -22.78 -12.61 4.74
CA ILE A 40 -21.71 -12.91 3.79
C ILE A 40 -22.30 -13.43 2.48
N SER A 41 -23.25 -14.36 2.52
CA SER A 41 -23.95 -14.89 1.35
C SER A 41 -24.62 -13.78 0.53
N GLY A 42 -25.38 -12.91 1.20
CA GLY A 42 -26.03 -11.76 0.54
C GLY A 42 -25.03 -10.75 -0.06
N TRP A 43 -23.92 -10.51 0.63
CA TRP A 43 -22.85 -9.65 0.11
C TRP A 43 -22.18 -10.26 -1.13
N CYS A 44 -21.82 -11.55 -1.07
CA CYS A 44 -21.24 -12.29 -2.21
C CYS A 44 -22.15 -12.24 -3.44
N THR A 45 -23.44 -12.48 -3.24
CA THR A 45 -24.44 -12.45 -4.33
C THR A 45 -24.49 -11.07 -5.00
N ARG A 46 -24.56 -9.99 -4.21
CA ARG A 46 -24.60 -8.62 -4.74
C ARG A 46 -23.31 -8.23 -5.48
N VAL A 47 -22.14 -8.55 -4.90
CA VAL A 47 -20.86 -8.24 -5.52
C VAL A 47 -20.66 -9.05 -6.82
N ALA A 48 -20.97 -10.34 -6.80
CA ALA A 48 -20.88 -11.18 -8.00
C ALA A 48 -21.80 -10.70 -9.12
N ALA A 49 -23.03 -10.27 -8.79
CA ALA A 49 -23.96 -9.72 -9.77
C ALA A 49 -23.46 -8.40 -10.39
N SER A 50 -22.78 -7.55 -9.60
CA SER A 50 -22.33 -6.23 -10.07
C SER A 50 -20.91 -6.24 -10.69
N GLN A 51 -20.04 -7.18 -10.26
CA GLN A 51 -18.62 -7.19 -10.64
C GLN A 51 -18.15 -8.52 -11.27
N GLY A 52 -19.07 -9.46 -11.49
CA GLY A 52 -18.81 -10.73 -12.18
C GLY A 52 -18.22 -11.83 -11.30
N GLY A 53 -17.80 -11.55 -10.07
CA GLY A 53 -17.21 -12.57 -9.19
C GLY A 53 -16.77 -12.05 -7.82
N ILE A 54 -16.15 -12.94 -7.06
CA ILE A 54 -15.52 -12.67 -5.76
C ILE A 54 -14.12 -13.25 -5.78
N ILE A 55 -13.16 -12.53 -5.20
CA ILE A 55 -11.82 -13.04 -4.92
C ILE A 55 -11.84 -13.60 -3.50
N ALA A 56 -11.42 -14.85 -3.33
CA ALA A 56 -11.33 -15.50 -2.03
C ALA A 56 -9.87 -15.89 -1.74
N GLU A 57 -9.33 -15.44 -0.61
CA GLU A 57 -7.92 -15.61 -0.27
C GLU A 57 -7.77 -16.14 1.17
N PRO A 58 -6.76 -16.98 1.44
CA PRO A 58 -6.38 -17.31 2.81
C PRO A 58 -5.77 -16.06 3.49
N ILE A 59 -5.88 -15.99 4.81
CA ILE A 59 -5.18 -14.96 5.59
C ILE A 59 -3.77 -15.44 5.88
N TYR A 60 -2.79 -14.63 5.49
CA TYR A 60 -1.38 -14.88 5.77
C TYR A 60 -0.90 -14.07 6.98
N ASN A 61 0.12 -14.60 7.67
CA ASN A 61 0.80 -13.89 8.74
C ASN A 61 1.74 -12.81 8.12
N LYS A 62 1.13 -11.67 7.78
CA LYS A 62 1.81 -10.52 7.19
C LYS A 62 2.77 -9.86 8.18
N VAL A 63 3.97 -9.52 7.74
CA VAL A 63 4.97 -8.77 8.51
C VAL A 63 5.33 -7.43 7.92
N GLU A 64 5.21 -7.24 6.60
CA GLU A 64 5.49 -5.97 5.93
C GLU A 64 4.59 -5.81 4.71
N ASP A 65 4.02 -4.62 4.53
CA ASP A 65 3.35 -4.21 3.29
C ASP A 65 4.31 -3.38 2.45
N PHE A 66 4.44 -3.73 1.17
CA PHE A 66 5.23 -2.94 0.22
C PHE A 66 4.61 -3.00 -1.18
N ALA A 67 5.02 -2.09 -2.04
CA ALA A 67 4.67 -2.14 -3.44
C ALA A 67 5.90 -1.93 -4.32
N MET A 68 5.82 -2.43 -5.54
CA MET A 68 6.67 -2.03 -6.65
C MET A 68 5.89 -1.07 -7.54
N GLU A 69 6.46 0.11 -7.77
CA GLU A 69 5.85 1.17 -8.57
C GLU A 69 6.45 1.18 -9.97
N PHE A 70 5.61 1.40 -10.97
CA PHE A 70 5.97 1.36 -12.38
C PHE A 70 5.36 2.53 -13.15
N TYR A 71 5.89 2.75 -14.35
CA TYR A 71 5.34 3.67 -15.33
C TYR A 71 5.23 2.95 -16.68
N SER A 72 4.04 3.00 -17.27
CA SER A 72 3.81 2.56 -18.65
C SER A 72 3.85 3.76 -19.58
N ASP A 73 4.62 3.67 -20.65
CA ASP A 73 4.72 4.71 -21.68
C ASP A 73 3.55 4.70 -22.67
N GLY A 74 2.75 3.60 -22.69
CA GLY A 74 1.64 3.38 -23.61
C GLY A 74 2.08 2.89 -24.99
N THR A 75 3.38 2.62 -25.19
CA THR A 75 3.94 2.14 -26.47
C THR A 75 4.45 0.71 -26.41
N GLY A 76 4.30 0.06 -25.24
CA GLY A 76 4.66 -1.35 -25.03
C GLY A 76 5.64 -1.57 -23.89
N GLU A 77 6.24 -0.50 -23.35
CA GLU A 77 7.21 -0.62 -22.27
C GLU A 77 6.63 -0.21 -20.92
N VAL A 78 6.91 -1.02 -19.88
CA VAL A 78 6.66 -0.72 -18.48
C VAL A 78 7.99 -0.72 -17.74
N THR A 79 8.34 0.45 -17.18
CA THR A 79 9.59 0.68 -16.45
C THR A 79 9.36 0.67 -14.94
N PHE A 80 10.32 0.13 -14.18
CA PHE A 80 10.31 0.17 -12.73
C PHE A 80 10.70 1.56 -12.21
N MET A 81 9.90 2.10 -11.28
CA MET A 81 10.09 3.41 -10.69
C MET A 81 10.64 3.36 -9.25
N GLY A 82 10.56 2.23 -8.61
CA GLY A 82 11.05 2.04 -7.26
C GLY A 82 10.10 1.25 -6.36
N TYR A 83 10.53 1.07 -5.13
CA TYR A 83 9.73 0.46 -4.06
C TYR A 83 9.01 1.52 -3.25
N SER A 84 7.87 1.16 -2.67
CA SER A 84 7.22 1.91 -1.61
C SER A 84 6.91 1.00 -0.42
N LEU A 85 7.05 1.52 0.79
CA LEU A 85 6.61 0.86 2.03
C LEU A 85 5.39 1.60 2.55
N PHE A 86 4.31 0.89 2.79
CA PHE A 86 3.09 1.47 3.32
C PHE A 86 2.58 0.70 4.54
N HIS A 87 1.69 1.33 5.28
CA HIS A 87 1.05 0.72 6.44
C HIS A 87 -0.45 0.66 6.22
N THR A 88 -1.01 -0.48 6.61
CA THR A 88 -2.45 -0.69 6.65
C THR A 88 -2.87 -0.99 8.07
N GLY A 89 -3.96 -0.37 8.51
CA GLY A 89 -4.58 -0.66 9.80
C GLY A 89 -5.16 -2.07 9.86
N LYS A 90 -5.67 -2.45 11.03
CA LYS A 90 -6.30 -3.78 11.25
C LYS A 90 -7.47 -4.07 10.32
N SER A 91 -8.15 -3.06 9.82
CA SER A 91 -9.23 -3.16 8.84
C SER A 91 -8.77 -3.30 7.40
N GLY A 92 -7.46 -3.19 7.11
CA GLY A 92 -6.89 -3.10 5.78
C GLY A 92 -6.93 -1.68 5.18
N MET A 93 -7.34 -0.67 5.96
CA MET A 93 -7.32 0.73 5.50
C MET A 93 -5.89 1.26 5.46
N TYR A 94 -5.57 1.98 4.39
CA TYR A 94 -4.30 2.67 4.23
C TYR A 94 -4.11 3.75 5.31
N GLU A 95 -2.94 3.76 5.94
CA GLU A 95 -2.57 4.72 7.00
C GLU A 95 -1.42 5.65 6.59
N GLY A 96 -0.65 5.31 5.57
CA GLY A 96 0.44 6.14 5.07
C GLY A 96 1.61 5.35 4.49
N ASN A 97 2.57 6.08 3.93
CA ASN A 97 3.82 5.54 3.40
C ASN A 97 5.03 6.02 4.20
N ARG A 98 6.05 5.20 4.28
CA ARG A 98 7.38 5.64 4.70
C ARG A 98 8.06 6.40 3.56
N LEU A 99 8.74 7.48 3.90
CA LEU A 99 9.60 8.24 3.00
C LEU A 99 11.05 7.80 3.20
N LEU A 100 11.51 6.94 2.32
CA LEU A 100 12.84 6.32 2.35
C LEU A 100 13.44 6.30 0.94
N SER A 101 14.77 6.24 0.87
CA SER A 101 15.43 5.96 -0.40
C SER A 101 15.05 4.57 -0.92
N ASN A 102 15.10 4.39 -2.23
CA ASN A 102 14.85 3.09 -2.85
C ASN A 102 15.81 2.01 -2.32
N GLU A 103 17.06 2.40 -2.13
CA GLU A 103 18.10 1.55 -1.56
C GLU A 103 17.81 1.14 -0.10
N ALA A 104 17.33 2.08 0.73
CA ALA A 104 16.97 1.78 2.11
C ALA A 104 15.79 0.81 2.19
N ILE A 105 14.77 0.97 1.34
CA ILE A 105 13.64 0.05 1.24
C ILE A 105 14.12 -1.33 0.80
N TRP A 106 14.92 -1.39 -0.27
CA TRP A 106 15.48 -2.64 -0.77
C TRP A 106 16.30 -3.37 0.30
N LYS A 107 17.13 -2.65 1.05
CA LYS A 107 17.91 -3.19 2.17
C LYS A 107 17.01 -3.75 3.28
N GLN A 108 15.91 -3.05 3.61
CA GLN A 108 14.95 -3.52 4.60
C GLN A 108 14.25 -4.80 4.14
N LEU A 109 13.76 -4.86 2.91
CA LEU A 109 13.10 -6.05 2.36
C LEU A 109 14.07 -7.24 2.25
N SER A 110 15.34 -6.98 1.97
CA SER A 110 16.40 -8.01 1.88
C SER A 110 16.74 -8.65 3.22
N GLN A 111 16.25 -8.12 4.34
CA GLN A 111 16.35 -8.79 5.65
C GLN A 111 15.41 -10.00 5.79
N TYR A 112 14.35 -10.03 4.99
CA TYR A 112 13.34 -11.09 5.00
C TYR A 112 13.57 -12.12 3.90
N VAL A 113 13.92 -11.67 2.70
CA VAL A 113 14.09 -12.53 1.53
C VAL A 113 15.40 -12.24 0.81
N PRO A 114 16.02 -13.23 0.14
CA PRO A 114 17.23 -12.97 -0.65
C PRO A 114 16.98 -11.87 -1.70
N SER A 115 17.94 -10.95 -1.84
CA SER A 115 17.86 -9.84 -2.81
C SER A 115 17.58 -10.29 -4.25
N LYS A 116 18.10 -11.48 -4.62
CA LYS A 116 17.79 -12.08 -5.92
C LYS A 116 16.30 -12.28 -6.16
N VAL A 117 15.53 -12.62 -5.12
CA VAL A 117 14.06 -12.80 -5.22
C VAL A 117 13.39 -11.48 -5.59
N LEU A 118 13.82 -10.36 -5.00
CA LEU A 118 13.30 -9.02 -5.33
C LEU A 118 13.62 -8.64 -6.77
N THR A 119 14.87 -8.86 -7.22
CA THR A 119 15.29 -8.57 -8.59
C THR A 119 14.57 -9.44 -9.62
N ASP A 120 14.44 -10.73 -9.36
CA ASP A 120 13.73 -11.66 -10.25
C ASP A 120 12.25 -11.28 -10.37
N LEU A 121 11.62 -10.88 -9.24
CA LEU A 121 10.22 -10.44 -9.21
C LEU A 121 10.04 -9.13 -9.98
N GLU A 122 10.93 -8.14 -9.80
CA GLU A 122 10.92 -6.89 -10.57
C GLU A 122 10.96 -7.17 -12.08
N ASN A 123 11.91 -7.99 -12.53
CA ASN A 123 12.04 -8.34 -13.95
C ASN A 123 10.81 -9.10 -14.48
N CYS A 124 10.27 -10.02 -13.70
CA CYS A 124 9.05 -10.74 -14.04
C CYS A 124 7.87 -9.78 -14.21
N LEU A 125 7.69 -8.87 -13.26
CA LEU A 125 6.60 -7.88 -13.31
C LEU A 125 6.75 -6.91 -14.47
N LYS A 126 7.93 -6.38 -14.73
CA LYS A 126 8.19 -5.55 -15.92
C LYS A 126 7.74 -6.25 -17.19
N TYR A 127 8.18 -7.48 -17.38
CA TYR A 127 7.81 -8.27 -18.56
C TYR A 127 6.30 -8.52 -18.64
N ARG A 128 5.68 -8.97 -17.54
CA ARG A 128 4.24 -9.29 -17.51
C ARG A 128 3.36 -8.07 -17.68
N LEU A 129 3.69 -6.97 -17.01
CA LEU A 129 2.95 -5.72 -17.11
C LEU A 129 3.08 -5.08 -18.50
N SER A 130 4.27 -5.13 -19.12
CA SER A 130 4.46 -4.68 -20.51
C SER A 130 3.55 -5.45 -21.47
N ALA A 131 3.48 -6.77 -21.34
CA ALA A 131 2.61 -7.60 -22.15
C ALA A 131 1.11 -7.38 -21.88
N LEU A 132 0.73 -7.09 -20.61
CA LEU A 132 -0.67 -6.98 -20.20
C LEU A 132 -1.26 -5.59 -20.49
N VAL A 133 -0.52 -4.53 -20.16
CA VAL A 133 -1.03 -3.16 -20.18
C VAL A 133 -0.18 -2.17 -20.97
N GLY A 134 1.01 -2.55 -21.41
CA GLY A 134 1.99 -1.63 -21.98
C GLY A 134 1.52 -0.86 -23.22
N THR A 135 0.61 -1.42 -24.03
CA THR A 135 0.06 -0.78 -25.24
C THR A 135 -1.33 -0.16 -25.04
N VAL A 136 -2.01 -0.48 -23.92
CA VAL A 136 -3.41 -0.05 -23.67
C VAL A 136 -3.54 0.92 -22.51
N TYR A 137 -2.46 1.09 -21.74
CA TYR A 137 -2.43 2.00 -20.60
C TYR A 137 -1.18 2.87 -20.65
N LYS A 138 -1.34 4.17 -20.43
CA LYS A 138 -0.24 5.13 -20.25
C LYS A 138 -0.38 5.82 -18.91
N GLY A 139 0.64 5.68 -18.06
CA GLY A 139 0.63 6.31 -16.73
C GLY A 139 1.32 5.47 -15.68
N TYR A 140 1.18 5.91 -14.42
CA TYR A 140 1.73 5.22 -13.27
C TYR A 140 0.84 4.06 -12.84
N LEU A 141 1.46 2.99 -12.37
CA LEU A 141 0.78 1.85 -11.77
C LEU A 141 1.64 1.26 -10.64
N GLY A 142 0.99 0.59 -9.72
CA GLY A 142 1.67 -0.11 -8.62
C GLY A 142 1.16 -1.52 -8.45
N VAL A 143 2.02 -2.40 -7.96
CA VAL A 143 1.68 -3.77 -7.56
C VAL A 143 1.91 -3.88 -6.07
N ASP A 144 0.82 -3.98 -5.32
CA ASP A 144 0.85 -4.15 -3.87
C ASP A 144 1.23 -5.59 -3.53
N MET A 145 2.11 -5.74 -2.55
CA MET A 145 2.70 -7.00 -2.12
C MET A 145 2.80 -7.04 -0.61
N MET A 146 3.05 -8.21 -0.06
CA MET A 146 3.36 -8.35 1.36
C MET A 146 4.42 -9.42 1.61
N ILE A 147 5.24 -9.18 2.62
CA ILE A 147 6.08 -10.21 3.22
C ILE A 147 5.22 -10.99 4.21
N CYS A 148 5.22 -12.31 4.06
CA CYS A 148 4.48 -13.24 4.93
C CYS A 148 5.46 -14.12 5.67
N ARG A 149 5.16 -14.36 6.96
CA ARG A 149 5.90 -15.27 7.82
C ARG A 149 5.22 -16.63 7.86
N PHE A 150 5.97 -17.68 7.62
CA PHE A 150 5.51 -19.06 7.73
C PHE A 150 6.28 -19.77 8.87
N PRO A 151 5.58 -20.54 9.70
CA PRO A 151 6.25 -21.40 10.67
C PRO A 151 6.96 -22.53 9.91
N GLU A 152 8.26 -22.71 10.16
CA GLU A 152 9.03 -23.83 9.63
C GLU A 152 10.07 -24.24 10.66
N ASN A 153 9.95 -25.44 11.21
CA ASN A 153 10.84 -26.04 12.21
C ASN A 153 11.30 -25.04 13.29
N GLU A 154 12.63 -24.84 13.43
CA GLU A 154 13.22 -23.98 14.47
C GLU A 154 13.27 -22.49 14.10
N LYS A 155 13.14 -22.12 12.81
CA LYS A 155 13.22 -20.73 12.35
C LYS A 155 12.08 -20.41 11.39
N PRO A 156 11.48 -19.21 11.49
CA PRO A 156 10.45 -18.79 10.54
C PRO A 156 11.04 -18.58 9.15
N VAL A 157 10.29 -18.97 8.13
CA VAL A 157 10.58 -18.66 6.73
C VAL A 157 9.72 -17.49 6.28
N PHE A 158 10.33 -16.55 5.56
CA PHE A 158 9.64 -15.42 4.97
C PHE A 158 9.50 -15.63 3.46
N ARG A 159 8.31 -15.28 2.94
CA ARG A 159 8.01 -15.34 1.51
C ARG A 159 7.26 -14.10 1.08
N ILE A 160 7.39 -13.71 -0.18
CA ILE A 160 6.62 -12.62 -0.77
C ILE A 160 5.30 -13.17 -1.29
N HIS A 161 4.19 -12.52 -0.92
CA HIS A 161 2.96 -12.58 -1.70
C HIS A 161 3.09 -11.56 -2.84
N PRO A 162 3.28 -12.00 -4.09
CA PRO A 162 3.85 -11.16 -5.14
C PRO A 162 2.84 -10.22 -5.80
N CYS A 163 1.55 -10.37 -5.52
CA CYS A 163 0.50 -9.56 -6.08
C CYS A 163 -0.76 -9.66 -5.22
N VAL A 164 -0.94 -8.69 -4.35
CA VAL A 164 -2.18 -8.53 -3.56
C VAL A 164 -3.21 -7.73 -4.35
N GLU A 165 -2.75 -6.69 -5.07
CA GLU A 165 -3.57 -5.80 -5.89
C GLU A 165 -2.69 -5.15 -6.97
N ILE A 166 -3.27 -4.90 -8.15
CA ILE A 166 -2.66 -4.07 -9.20
C ILE A 166 -3.45 -2.77 -9.29
N ASN A 167 -2.78 -1.66 -9.01
CA ASN A 167 -3.34 -0.32 -9.04
C ASN A 167 -2.99 0.38 -10.36
N LEU A 168 -3.88 0.32 -11.38
CA LEU A 168 -3.70 1.01 -12.68
C LEU A 168 -4.03 2.51 -12.57
N ARG A 169 -3.30 3.21 -11.73
CA ARG A 169 -3.45 4.64 -11.46
C ARG A 169 -2.23 5.15 -10.71
N MET A 170 -2.09 6.49 -10.65
CA MET A 170 -1.21 7.09 -9.65
C MET A 170 -1.75 6.72 -8.26
N ASN A 171 -1.02 5.88 -7.55
CA ASN A 171 -1.34 5.44 -6.20
C ASN A 171 -0.50 6.20 -5.16
N MET A 172 -0.73 5.94 -3.87
CA MET A 172 -0.05 6.64 -2.78
C MET A 172 1.44 6.30 -2.69
N GLY A 173 1.84 5.10 -3.13
CA GLY A 173 3.25 4.70 -3.20
C GLY A 173 4.04 5.51 -4.22
N VAL A 174 3.46 5.73 -5.41
CA VAL A 174 4.04 6.63 -6.43
C VAL A 174 4.18 8.06 -5.90
N VAL A 175 3.16 8.57 -5.19
CA VAL A 175 3.23 9.91 -4.57
C VAL A 175 4.35 9.95 -3.53
N ALA A 176 4.46 8.95 -2.67
CA ALA A 176 5.52 8.86 -1.66
C ALA A 176 6.92 8.81 -2.30
N ARG A 177 7.10 8.06 -3.41
CA ARG A 177 8.34 8.07 -4.18
C ARG A 177 8.70 9.47 -4.65
N PHE A 178 7.75 10.17 -5.32
CA PHE A 178 8.00 11.53 -5.79
C PHE A 178 8.31 12.51 -4.65
N LEU A 179 7.60 12.41 -3.53
CA LEU A 179 7.87 13.25 -2.36
C LEU A 179 9.29 13.02 -1.85
N TYR A 180 9.69 11.76 -1.71
CA TYR A 180 11.04 11.44 -1.26
C TYR A 180 12.10 11.91 -2.26
N ASP A 181 12.01 11.49 -3.51
CA ASP A 181 13.05 11.70 -4.51
C ASP A 181 13.27 13.18 -4.86
N ARG A 182 12.19 13.99 -4.81
CA ARG A 182 12.27 15.41 -5.21
C ARG A 182 12.40 16.37 -4.06
N TYR A 183 11.80 16.06 -2.90
CA TYR A 183 11.63 17.04 -1.83
C TYR A 183 12.30 16.68 -0.52
N VAL A 184 12.55 15.42 -0.22
CA VAL A 184 13.26 15.01 1.00
C VAL A 184 14.76 15.01 0.75
N ARG A 185 15.53 15.54 1.71
CA ARG A 185 17.00 15.56 1.61
C ARG A 185 17.55 14.15 1.80
N SER A 186 18.59 13.81 1.03
CA SER A 186 19.34 12.56 1.25
C SER A 186 19.89 12.52 2.68
N GLY A 187 19.82 11.37 3.35
CA GLY A 187 20.15 11.24 4.77
C GLY A 187 19.06 11.74 5.70
N SER A 188 17.84 11.90 5.19
CA SER A 188 16.62 12.08 5.99
C SER A 188 15.60 11.02 5.61
N THR A 189 14.77 10.65 6.57
CA THR A 189 13.66 9.72 6.41
C THR A 189 12.38 10.35 6.91
N GLY A 190 11.23 9.75 6.60
CA GLY A 190 9.98 10.35 7.06
C GLY A 190 8.76 9.48 6.82
N ARG A 191 7.61 10.14 6.93
CA ARG A 191 6.29 9.57 6.65
C ARG A 191 5.48 10.51 5.79
N PHE A 192 4.70 9.94 4.88
CA PHE A 192 3.62 10.59 4.15
C PHE A 192 2.31 10.03 4.64
N VAL A 193 1.41 10.88 5.08
CA VAL A 193 0.14 10.50 5.71
C VAL A 193 -1.01 11.32 5.13
N ILE A 194 -2.15 10.67 4.97
CA ILE A 194 -3.46 11.30 4.80
C ILE A 194 -4.31 10.86 5.97
N ASP A 195 -4.73 11.79 6.80
CA ASP A 195 -5.59 11.52 7.96
C ASP A 195 -6.96 12.20 7.84
N TYR A 196 -7.93 11.63 8.53
CA TYR A 196 -9.32 12.07 8.57
C TYR A 196 -9.70 12.51 9.98
N HIS A 197 -10.32 13.67 10.08
CA HIS A 197 -10.80 14.29 11.30
C HIS A 197 -12.30 14.58 11.16
N PRO A 198 -13.18 13.86 11.88
CA PRO A 198 -14.62 14.00 11.70
C PRO A 198 -15.19 15.29 12.27
N SER A 199 -14.52 15.90 13.26
CA SER A 199 -15.02 17.09 13.96
C SER A 199 -14.50 18.38 13.33
N GLU A 200 -15.38 19.38 13.20
CA GLU A 200 -14.99 20.71 12.67
C GLU A 200 -13.90 21.33 13.55
N GLY A 201 -12.82 21.79 12.92
CA GLY A 201 -11.69 22.44 13.58
C GLY A 201 -10.61 21.47 14.09
N GLU A 202 -10.89 20.18 14.22
CA GLU A 202 -9.93 19.19 14.72
C GLU A 202 -8.69 19.09 13.82
N ALA A 203 -8.90 19.02 12.51
CA ALA A 203 -7.80 18.99 11.53
C ALA A 203 -6.91 20.24 11.64
N LEU A 204 -7.51 21.42 11.83
CA LEU A 204 -6.77 22.67 11.99
C LEU A 204 -5.97 22.70 13.29
N GLN A 205 -6.59 22.32 14.42
CA GLN A 205 -5.91 22.25 15.70
C GLN A 205 -4.69 21.33 15.67
N GLU A 206 -4.84 20.17 15.06
CA GLU A 206 -3.74 19.23 14.93
C GLU A 206 -2.64 19.73 13.95
N HIS A 207 -3.04 20.42 12.89
CA HIS A 207 -2.08 21.09 11.98
C HIS A 207 -1.26 22.15 12.73
N GLU A 208 -1.88 23.01 13.53
CA GLU A 208 -1.21 24.04 14.32
C GLU A 208 -0.27 23.40 15.35
N ARG A 209 -0.73 22.35 16.05
CA ARG A 209 0.09 21.59 17.00
C ARG A 209 1.32 21.00 16.34
N MET A 210 1.15 20.32 15.19
CA MET A 210 2.26 19.70 14.45
C MET A 210 3.25 20.77 13.95
N SER A 211 2.76 21.88 13.44
CA SER A 211 3.59 23.00 12.95
C SER A 211 4.44 23.61 14.08
N ALA A 212 3.87 23.74 15.26
CA ALA A 212 4.57 24.27 16.44
C ALA A 212 5.58 23.27 17.02
N THR A 213 5.23 21.99 17.07
CA THR A 213 6.05 20.94 17.68
C THR A 213 7.22 20.51 16.77
N TYR A 214 7.01 20.50 15.46
CA TYR A 214 7.96 20.02 14.46
C TYR A 214 8.21 21.10 13.39
N PRO A 215 8.92 22.18 13.72
CA PRO A 215 9.19 23.27 12.78
C PRO A 215 9.92 22.74 11.54
N LEU A 216 9.47 23.21 10.37
CA LEU A 216 10.03 22.82 9.09
C LEU A 216 11.43 23.39 8.91
N GLU A 217 12.39 22.53 8.59
CA GLU A 217 13.75 22.91 8.22
C GLU A 217 14.05 22.49 6.80
N ILE A 218 14.45 23.46 5.95
CA ILE A 218 14.84 23.25 4.56
C ILE A 218 16.36 23.43 4.47
N ARG A 219 17.05 22.48 3.84
CA ARG A 219 18.46 22.55 3.51
C ARG A 219 18.65 22.24 2.02
N GLU A 220 19.39 23.07 1.32
CA GLU A 220 19.67 22.90 -0.12
C GLU A 220 18.39 22.72 -0.96
N GLY A 221 17.31 23.46 -0.61
CA GLY A 221 16.02 23.39 -1.29
C GLY A 221 15.20 22.12 -1.03
N ARG A 222 15.59 21.29 -0.05
CA ARG A 222 14.93 20.05 0.31
C ARG A 222 14.58 20.00 1.80
N VAL A 223 13.52 19.30 2.14
CA VAL A 223 13.10 19.08 3.53
C VAL A 223 14.14 18.22 4.24
N TYR A 224 14.77 18.80 5.25
CA TYR A 224 15.73 18.13 6.11
C TYR A 224 15.03 17.52 7.34
N SER A 225 14.15 18.31 7.97
CA SER A 225 13.36 17.85 9.12
C SER A 225 12.08 18.67 9.26
N GLY A 226 11.15 18.15 10.04
CA GLY A 226 9.93 18.83 10.46
C GLY A 226 8.68 18.39 9.71
N TYR A 227 7.59 19.07 10.02
CA TYR A 227 6.26 18.85 9.47
C TYR A 227 6.00 19.77 8.27
N LEU A 228 5.51 19.22 7.16
CA LEU A 228 5.10 19.99 5.98
C LEU A 228 3.69 19.56 5.58
N PRO A 229 2.68 20.44 5.67
CA PRO A 229 1.37 20.20 5.08
C PRO A 229 1.48 20.26 3.55
N LEU A 230 0.84 19.33 2.86
CA LEU A 230 0.82 19.26 1.40
C LEU A 230 -0.43 19.90 0.79
N VAL A 231 -1.43 20.17 1.62
CA VAL A 231 -2.68 20.83 1.26
C VAL A 231 -3.01 21.90 2.29
N PRO A 232 -3.69 22.99 1.92
CA PRO A 232 -4.18 23.97 2.88
C PRO A 232 -5.11 23.32 3.91
N VAL A 233 -4.96 23.69 5.18
CA VAL A 233 -5.82 23.20 6.28
C VAL A 233 -6.60 24.37 6.84
N HIS A 234 -7.93 24.25 6.86
CA HIS A 234 -8.87 25.25 7.34
C HIS A 234 -9.81 24.64 8.39
N ARG A 235 -10.55 25.49 9.10
CA ARG A 235 -11.51 25.04 10.11
C ARG A 235 -12.49 23.97 9.62
N ARG A 236 -12.89 24.04 8.34
CA ARG A 236 -13.83 23.07 7.72
C ARG A 236 -13.14 21.86 7.08
N SER A 237 -11.81 21.78 7.14
CA SER A 237 -11.08 20.64 6.61
C SER A 237 -11.36 19.39 7.45
N CYS A 238 -11.78 18.30 6.78
CA CYS A 238 -11.91 16.99 7.40
C CYS A 238 -10.72 16.07 7.08
N TYR A 239 -9.89 16.45 6.10
CA TYR A 239 -8.70 15.70 5.70
C TYR A 239 -7.48 16.59 5.72
N ARG A 240 -6.34 15.99 6.09
CA ARG A 240 -5.01 16.57 5.90
C ARG A 240 -4.16 15.59 5.08
N ALA A 241 -3.29 16.13 4.21
CA ALA A 241 -2.19 15.40 3.60
C ALA A 241 -0.89 16.09 4.01
N TRP A 242 0.06 15.34 4.53
CA TRP A 242 1.27 15.92 5.11
C TRP A 242 2.45 14.95 5.08
N ILE A 243 3.65 15.51 5.18
CA ILE A 243 4.86 14.75 5.46
C ILE A 243 5.47 15.20 6.79
N TRP A 244 6.11 14.26 7.46
CA TRP A 244 6.99 14.51 8.59
C TRP A 244 8.33 13.84 8.33
N VAL A 245 9.40 14.62 8.44
CA VAL A 245 10.76 14.21 8.07
C VAL A 245 11.68 14.38 9.28
N THR A 246 12.58 13.42 9.45
CA THR A 246 13.66 13.47 10.44
C THR A 246 14.99 13.13 9.77
N PRO A 247 16.10 13.74 10.20
CA PRO A 247 17.42 13.27 9.80
C PRO A 247 17.63 11.82 10.21
N ASP A 248 18.32 11.04 9.38
CA ASP A 248 18.81 9.75 9.84
C ASP A 248 19.81 9.99 10.97
N ASN A 249 19.59 9.37 12.12
CA ASN A 249 20.60 9.34 13.15
C ASN A 249 21.74 8.46 12.64
N ILE A 250 22.84 9.11 12.27
CA ILE A 250 24.10 8.48 11.87
C ILE A 250 24.67 7.71 13.06
#